data_226f72a6968782f1d22a2ec30562dbd6
#
_entry.id   226f72a6968782f1d22a2ec30562dbd6
#
_cell.length_a   1.000
_cell.length_b   1.000
_cell.length_c   1.000
_cell.angle_alpha   90.00
_cell.angle_beta   90.00
_cell.angle_gamma   90.00
#
_symmetry.space_group_name_H-M   'P 1'
#
loop_
_entity.id
_entity.type
_entity.pdbx_description
1 polymer ?
#
loop_
_entity_poly.entity_id
_entity_poly.type
_entity_poly.pdbx_seq_one_letter_code
_entity_poly.pdbx_strand_id
1 'polypeptide(L)'
;MEKTFEAFNSPYLPSWRPDLENVSGLNVSSQFLVDQDGSIYRLMPENYMARHVIGLNHSSIGIENVGGNDTLPLTDMQVEANIKLVKYLKNKFPTIDYLIGHYEYTNFEGHELWLEVDDNYRTEKVDPGEKFMNSVRKGVKDLNFRKLPD
;
A
#
# COMPACT_ATOMS: atom_id res chain seq x y z
N MET A 1 4.41 15.91 -2.96
CA MET A 1 5.17 15.30 -1.86
C MET A 1 4.81 15.87 -0.48
N GLU A 2 4.92 17.18 -0.23
CA GLU A 2 4.73 17.82 1.09
C GLU A 2 3.42 17.39 1.79
N LYS A 3 2.26 17.51 1.13
CA LYS A 3 0.97 17.10 1.71
C LYS A 3 0.87 15.59 1.99
N THR A 4 1.46 14.76 1.14
CA THR A 4 1.48 13.31 1.34
C THR A 4 2.36 12.96 2.53
N PHE A 5 3.55 13.57 2.63
CA PHE A 5 4.44 13.38 3.76
C PHE A 5 3.80 13.86 5.07
N GLU A 6 3.15 15.03 5.08
CA GLU A 6 2.41 15.53 6.25
C GLU A 6 1.29 14.57 6.66
N ALA A 7 0.54 14.02 5.70
CA ALA A 7 -0.51 13.05 5.98
C ALA A 7 0.01 11.81 6.73
N PHE A 8 1.19 11.31 6.34
CA PHE A 8 1.75 10.08 6.92
C PHE A 8 2.70 10.32 8.11
N ASN A 9 3.09 11.58 8.39
CA ASN A 9 4.04 11.92 9.44
C ASN A 9 3.38 12.33 10.78
N SER A 10 2.09 12.19 10.91
CA SER A 10 1.37 12.47 12.16
C SER A 10 0.59 11.26 12.64
N PRO A 11 0.62 10.93 13.95
CA PRO A 11 -0.20 9.85 14.48
C PRO A 11 -1.69 10.21 14.52
N TYR A 12 -2.03 11.49 14.37
CA TYR A 12 -3.41 11.98 14.36
C TYR A 12 -3.85 12.39 12.98
N LEU A 13 -5.15 12.22 12.72
CA LEU A 13 -5.77 12.66 11.48
C LEU A 13 -5.57 14.16 11.27
N PRO A 14 -5.07 14.57 10.09
CA PRO A 14 -5.04 15.98 9.76
C PRO A 14 -6.46 16.54 9.59
N SER A 15 -6.68 17.80 9.95
CA SER A 15 -7.98 18.45 9.93
C SER A 15 -8.67 18.49 8.55
N TRP A 16 -7.90 18.26 7.47
CA TRP A 16 -8.41 18.20 6.09
C TRP A 16 -8.86 16.78 5.65
N ARG A 17 -8.82 15.79 6.57
CA ARG A 17 -9.33 14.42 6.34
C ARG A 17 -10.46 14.07 7.32
N PRO A 18 -11.56 14.85 7.34
CA PRO A 18 -12.71 14.58 8.23
C PRO A 18 -13.41 13.26 7.88
N ASP A 19 -13.22 12.76 6.66
CA ASP A 19 -13.74 11.48 6.19
C ASP A 19 -13.22 10.27 6.98
N LEU A 20 -12.08 10.42 7.66
CA LEU A 20 -11.45 9.36 8.47
C LEU A 20 -11.73 9.49 9.98
N GLU A 21 -12.36 10.58 10.42
CA GLU A 21 -12.56 10.91 11.84
C GLU A 21 -13.40 9.86 12.59
N ASN A 22 -14.37 9.27 11.90
CA ASN A 22 -15.32 8.33 12.51
C ASN A 22 -14.74 6.94 12.81
N VAL A 23 -13.51 6.63 12.38
CA VAL A 23 -12.96 5.28 12.48
C VAL A 23 -12.15 5.07 13.76
N SER A 24 -11.25 5.98 14.14
CA SER A 24 -10.46 5.82 15.38
C SER A 24 -9.67 7.06 15.80
N GLY A 25 -9.75 8.18 15.09
CA GLY A 25 -8.87 9.34 15.31
C GLY A 25 -7.38 9.10 15.02
N LEU A 26 -6.99 7.85 14.70
CA LEU A 26 -5.64 7.50 14.31
C LEU A 26 -5.47 7.67 12.80
N ASN A 27 -4.33 8.22 12.39
CA ASN A 27 -4.02 8.46 11.00
C ASN A 27 -3.72 7.17 10.24
N VAL A 28 -3.82 7.23 8.90
CA VAL A 28 -3.27 6.23 8.00
C VAL A 28 -1.73 6.26 8.04
N SER A 29 -1.10 5.14 7.73
CA SER A 29 0.37 5.03 7.70
C SER A 29 0.79 3.93 6.73
N SER A 30 2.03 4.00 6.25
CA SER A 30 2.65 2.94 5.44
C SER A 30 4.11 2.77 5.81
N GLN A 31 4.71 1.63 5.47
CA GLN A 31 6.14 1.42 5.71
C GLN A 31 7.00 2.19 4.72
N PHE A 32 6.52 2.35 3.49
CA PHE A 32 7.26 3.05 2.43
C PHE A 32 6.40 4.07 1.70
N LEU A 33 7.06 5.11 1.22
CA LEU A 33 6.51 6.12 0.32
C LEU A 33 7.43 6.23 -0.91
N VAL A 34 6.85 6.21 -2.11
CA VAL A 34 7.56 6.40 -3.37
C VAL A 34 7.10 7.70 -4.03
N ASP A 35 8.04 8.63 -4.22
CA ASP A 35 7.76 9.91 -4.85
C ASP A 35 7.72 9.80 -6.39
N GLN A 36 7.23 10.82 -7.04
CA GLN A 36 7.06 10.95 -8.50
C GLN A 36 8.37 10.73 -9.29
N ASP A 37 9.50 11.08 -8.70
CA ASP A 37 10.84 10.91 -9.29
C ASP A 37 11.43 9.50 -9.01
N GLY A 38 10.68 8.62 -8.36
CA GLY A 38 11.11 7.28 -7.97
C GLY A 38 11.95 7.23 -6.68
N SER A 39 12.10 8.34 -5.96
CA SER A 39 12.73 8.35 -4.63
C SER A 39 11.90 7.53 -3.65
N ILE A 40 12.58 6.64 -2.89
CA ILE A 40 11.93 5.75 -1.92
C ILE A 40 12.26 6.24 -0.51
N TYR A 41 11.22 6.48 0.27
CA TYR A 41 11.32 6.86 1.68
C TYR A 41 10.81 5.72 2.57
N ARG A 42 11.63 5.30 3.53
CA ARG A 42 11.21 4.38 4.57
C ARG A 42 10.65 5.18 5.74
N LEU A 43 9.34 5.08 5.98
CA LEU A 43 8.63 5.85 7.00
C LEU A 43 8.63 5.15 8.36
N MET A 44 8.62 3.81 8.35
CA MET A 44 8.68 2.99 9.56
C MET A 44 9.32 1.61 9.29
N PRO A 45 9.75 0.91 10.34
CA PRO A 45 10.25 -0.46 10.21
C PRO A 45 9.18 -1.41 9.65
N GLU A 46 9.58 -2.36 8.80
CA GLU A 46 8.69 -3.29 8.12
C GLU A 46 7.97 -4.27 9.05
N ASN A 47 8.51 -4.49 10.26
CA ASN A 47 7.92 -5.33 11.30
C ASN A 47 6.94 -4.60 12.22
N TYR A 48 6.64 -3.34 11.93
CA TYR A 48 5.59 -2.57 12.60
C TYR A 48 4.34 -2.57 11.77
N MET A 49 3.19 -2.78 12.40
CA MET A 49 1.90 -2.69 11.72
C MET A 49 1.63 -1.25 11.31
N ALA A 50 1.34 -1.04 10.04
CA ALA A 50 0.89 0.23 9.50
C ALA A 50 -0.60 0.16 9.13
N ARG A 51 -1.26 1.30 9.03
CA ARG A 51 -2.70 1.41 8.71
C ARG A 51 -2.88 1.87 7.27
N HIS A 52 -2.82 0.94 6.33
CA HIS A 52 -2.86 1.22 4.90
C HIS A 52 -3.87 0.37 4.11
N VAL A 53 -4.34 -0.73 4.71
CA VAL A 53 -5.27 -1.65 4.02
C VAL A 53 -6.20 -2.36 5.01
N ILE A 54 -7.50 -2.23 4.81
CA ILE A 54 -8.51 -2.87 5.65
C ILE A 54 -8.30 -4.40 5.62
N GLY A 55 -8.37 -5.03 6.79
CA GLY A 55 -8.27 -6.47 6.95
C GLY A 55 -6.87 -7.07 6.84
N LEU A 56 -5.91 -6.36 6.22
CA LEU A 56 -4.56 -6.89 5.95
C LEU A 56 -3.43 -6.11 6.64
N ASN A 57 -3.71 -5.08 7.42
CA ASN A 57 -2.70 -4.24 8.08
C ASN A 57 -1.68 -5.03 8.91
N HIS A 58 -2.10 -6.12 9.56
CA HIS A 58 -1.26 -6.93 10.44
C HIS A 58 -0.36 -7.92 9.71
N SER A 59 -0.65 -8.20 8.43
CA SER A 59 0.02 -9.25 7.64
C SER A 59 0.71 -8.72 6.39
N SER A 60 0.72 -7.39 6.17
CA SER A 60 1.25 -6.80 4.95
C SER A 60 2.20 -5.63 5.18
N ILE A 61 3.01 -5.34 4.17
CA ILE A 61 3.88 -4.15 4.09
C ILE A 61 3.26 -3.20 3.07
N GLY A 62 2.98 -1.97 3.49
CA GLY A 62 2.38 -0.94 2.65
C GLY A 62 3.42 -0.09 1.93
N ILE A 63 3.16 0.13 0.65
CA ILE A 63 3.91 1.05 -0.21
C ILE A 63 2.93 2.08 -0.75
N GLU A 64 3.05 3.31 -0.29
CA GLU A 64 2.28 4.45 -0.80
C GLU A 64 3.01 5.08 -1.98
N ASN A 65 2.27 5.51 -3.00
CA ASN A 65 2.81 6.22 -4.16
C ASN A 65 2.23 7.61 -4.24
N VAL A 66 3.08 8.64 -4.32
CA VAL A 66 2.63 10.04 -4.45
C VAL A 66 1.91 10.24 -5.78
N GLY A 67 0.66 10.68 -5.74
CA GLY A 67 -0.16 10.91 -6.94
C GLY A 67 -1.18 9.80 -7.18
N GLY A 68 -1.35 9.39 -8.43
CA GLY A 68 -2.32 8.36 -8.84
C GLY A 68 -3.70 8.91 -9.18
N ASN A 69 -3.81 10.21 -9.44
CA ASN A 69 -5.04 10.87 -9.91
C ASN A 69 -4.82 11.57 -11.27
N ASP A 70 -5.87 12.12 -11.84
CA ASP A 70 -5.84 12.74 -13.17
C ASP A 70 -4.89 13.96 -13.27
N THR A 71 -4.68 14.67 -12.17
CA THR A 71 -3.81 15.85 -12.12
C THR A 71 -2.36 15.51 -11.82
N LEU A 72 -2.12 14.36 -11.21
CA LEU A 72 -0.79 13.87 -10.84
C LEU A 72 -0.74 12.35 -11.06
N PRO A 73 -0.65 11.89 -12.32
CA PRO A 73 -0.62 10.46 -12.61
C PRO A 73 0.66 9.79 -12.10
N LEU A 74 0.60 8.49 -11.87
CA LEU A 74 1.78 7.69 -11.51
C LEU A 74 2.76 7.62 -12.69
N THR A 75 4.05 7.61 -12.37
CA THR A 75 5.15 7.69 -13.36
C THR A 75 5.84 6.34 -13.59
N ASP A 76 6.56 6.24 -14.71
CA ASP A 76 7.41 5.07 -14.99
C ASP A 76 8.57 4.97 -13.96
N MET A 77 9.06 6.09 -13.43
CA MET A 77 10.06 6.10 -12.37
C MET A 77 9.53 5.46 -11.08
N GLN A 78 8.25 5.69 -10.76
CA GLN A 78 7.61 4.99 -9.63
C GLN A 78 7.44 3.49 -9.91
N VAL A 79 7.11 3.08 -11.14
CA VAL A 79 7.08 1.66 -11.50
C VAL A 79 8.44 1.00 -11.26
N GLU A 80 9.52 1.62 -11.75
CA GLU A 80 10.89 1.09 -11.55
C GLU A 80 11.28 1.04 -10.07
N ALA A 81 10.93 2.07 -9.29
CA ALA A 81 11.20 2.14 -7.86
C ALA A 81 10.45 1.02 -7.11
N ASN A 82 9.16 0.82 -7.42
CA ASN A 82 8.37 -0.27 -6.83
C ASN A 82 8.95 -1.65 -7.18
N ILE A 83 9.39 -1.88 -8.42
CA ILE A 83 10.06 -3.14 -8.82
C ILE A 83 11.31 -3.38 -7.95
N LYS A 84 12.16 -2.38 -7.77
CA LYS A 84 13.37 -2.49 -6.93
C LYS A 84 13.01 -2.76 -5.47
N LEU A 85 12.03 -2.04 -4.94
CA LEU A 85 11.58 -2.16 -3.55
C LEU A 85 10.96 -3.54 -3.29
N VAL A 86 10.11 -4.04 -4.18
CA VAL A 86 9.49 -5.37 -4.09
C VAL A 86 10.55 -6.48 -4.12
N LYS A 87 11.56 -6.37 -5.00
CA LYS A 87 12.70 -7.31 -5.03
C LYS A 87 13.49 -7.29 -3.72
N TYR A 88 13.76 -6.12 -3.18
CA TYR A 88 14.40 -5.96 -1.87
C TYR A 88 13.58 -6.62 -0.76
N LEU A 89 12.28 -6.36 -0.71
CA LEU A 89 11.38 -6.90 0.32
C LEU A 89 11.26 -8.43 0.23
N LYS A 90 11.12 -8.99 -0.97
CA LYS A 90 11.06 -10.44 -1.16
C LYS A 90 12.36 -11.12 -0.75
N ASN A 91 13.51 -10.50 -1.03
CA ASN A 91 14.80 -11.02 -0.58
C ASN A 91 14.96 -10.98 0.95
N LYS A 92 14.48 -9.91 1.58
CA LYS A 92 14.53 -9.71 3.03
C LYS A 92 13.52 -10.59 3.78
N PHE A 93 12.35 -10.80 3.20
CA PHE A 93 11.24 -11.56 3.74
C PHE A 93 10.78 -12.62 2.72
N PRO A 94 11.44 -13.78 2.63
CA PRO A 94 11.14 -14.78 1.61
C PRO A 94 9.72 -15.36 1.68
N THR A 95 9.05 -15.22 2.83
CA THR A 95 7.68 -15.69 3.06
C THR A 95 6.59 -14.79 2.47
N ILE A 96 6.94 -13.64 1.89
CA ILE A 96 5.95 -12.80 1.21
C ILE A 96 5.52 -13.50 -0.08
N ASP A 97 4.25 -13.90 -0.16
CA ASP A 97 3.71 -14.65 -1.30
C ASP A 97 2.80 -13.83 -2.21
N TYR A 98 2.24 -12.74 -1.70
CA TYR A 98 1.27 -11.93 -2.43
C TYR A 98 1.83 -10.54 -2.77
N LEU A 99 1.49 -10.06 -3.98
CA LEU A 99 1.72 -8.69 -4.41
C LEU A 99 0.41 -8.14 -4.99
N ILE A 100 -0.26 -7.27 -4.22
CA ILE A 100 -1.58 -6.75 -4.55
C ILE A 100 -1.60 -5.23 -4.68
N GLY A 101 -2.52 -4.71 -5.48
CA GLY A 101 -2.95 -3.32 -5.42
C GLY A 101 -3.99 -3.13 -4.32
N HIS A 102 -4.13 -1.91 -3.81
CA HIS A 102 -5.10 -1.62 -2.77
C HIS A 102 -6.53 -1.98 -3.19
N TYR A 103 -6.88 -1.79 -4.47
CA TYR A 103 -8.18 -2.15 -5.04
C TYR A 103 -8.51 -3.66 -5.00
N GLU A 104 -7.54 -4.51 -4.69
CA GLU A 104 -7.71 -5.97 -4.67
C GLU A 104 -7.92 -6.55 -3.26
N TYR A 105 -7.90 -5.71 -2.21
CA TYR A 105 -7.88 -6.16 -0.82
C TYR A 105 -9.08 -7.01 -0.40
N THR A 106 -10.27 -6.71 -0.93
CA THR A 106 -11.50 -7.46 -0.61
C THR A 106 -11.49 -8.90 -1.10
N ASN A 107 -10.62 -9.25 -2.05
CA ASN A 107 -10.46 -10.64 -2.47
C ASN A 107 -9.86 -11.55 -1.38
N PHE A 108 -9.35 -10.96 -0.31
CA PHE A 108 -8.81 -11.69 0.84
C PHE A 108 -9.84 -11.91 1.96
N GLU A 109 -11.08 -11.47 1.81
CA GLU A 109 -12.13 -11.74 2.79
C GLU A 109 -12.32 -13.24 2.97
N GLY A 110 -12.25 -13.71 4.22
CA GLY A 110 -12.29 -15.14 4.55
C GLY A 110 -10.97 -15.89 4.41
N HIS A 111 -9.92 -15.29 3.91
CA HIS A 111 -8.58 -15.86 3.86
C HIS A 111 -7.89 -15.78 5.25
N GLU A 112 -6.95 -16.68 5.56
CA GLU A 112 -6.22 -16.70 6.84
C GLU A 112 -5.44 -15.41 7.15
N LEU A 113 -5.07 -14.64 6.14
CA LEU A 113 -4.41 -13.34 6.29
C LEU A 113 -5.38 -12.19 6.57
N TRP A 114 -6.70 -12.46 6.53
CA TRP A 114 -7.70 -11.43 6.79
C TRP A 114 -7.98 -11.30 8.27
N LEU A 115 -7.89 -10.08 8.78
CA LEU A 115 -8.31 -9.74 10.15
C LEU A 115 -8.96 -8.35 10.16
N GLU A 116 -10.28 -8.31 10.18
CA GLU A 116 -11.06 -7.08 10.38
C GLU A 116 -12.10 -7.33 11.46
N VAL A 117 -12.16 -6.42 12.43
CA VAL A 117 -13.09 -6.52 13.58
C VAL A 117 -14.45 -5.89 13.31
N ASP A 118 -14.55 -5.01 12.30
CA ASP A 118 -15.81 -4.41 11.84
C ASP A 118 -16.20 -5.01 10.48
N ASP A 119 -17.12 -5.96 10.52
CA ASP A 119 -17.60 -6.68 9.33
C ASP A 119 -18.26 -5.75 8.28
N ASN A 120 -18.64 -4.55 8.67
CA ASN A 120 -19.28 -3.57 7.78
C ASN A 120 -18.30 -2.51 7.27
N TYR A 121 -17.07 -2.46 7.77
CA TYR A 121 -16.10 -1.47 7.37
C TYR A 121 -15.39 -1.87 6.08
N ARG A 122 -15.91 -1.38 4.96
CA ARG A 122 -15.31 -1.52 3.63
C ARG A 122 -15.32 -0.18 2.92
N THR A 123 -14.29 0.09 2.14
CA THR A 123 -14.18 1.28 1.30
C THR A 123 -13.77 0.86 -0.11
N GLU A 124 -14.39 1.46 -1.11
CA GLU A 124 -13.97 1.27 -2.49
C GLU A 124 -12.58 1.88 -2.70
N LYS A 125 -11.69 1.11 -3.32
CA LYS A 125 -10.32 1.52 -3.65
C LYS A 125 -10.06 1.30 -5.13
N VAL A 126 -9.35 2.23 -5.74
CA VAL A 126 -8.97 2.19 -7.15
C VAL A 126 -7.44 2.20 -7.35
N ASP A 127 -6.71 2.61 -6.31
CA ASP A 127 -5.27 2.79 -6.32
C ASP A 127 -4.51 1.45 -6.20
N PRO A 128 -3.32 1.38 -6.77
CA PRO A 128 -2.66 2.33 -7.68
C PRO A 128 -3.12 2.17 -9.14
N GLY A 129 -4.16 1.40 -9.38
CA GLY A 129 -4.72 1.09 -10.68
C GLY A 129 -4.08 -0.13 -11.36
N GLU A 130 -4.88 -0.81 -12.19
CA GLU A 130 -4.49 -2.08 -12.81
C GLU A 130 -3.27 -1.94 -13.74
N LYS A 131 -3.20 -0.87 -14.52
CA LYS A 131 -2.08 -0.62 -15.43
C LYS A 131 -0.74 -0.54 -14.69
N PHE A 132 -0.71 0.19 -13.57
CA PHE A 132 0.48 0.32 -12.73
C PHE A 132 0.88 -1.04 -12.13
N MET A 133 -0.07 -1.75 -11.52
CA MET A 133 0.18 -3.06 -10.94
C MET A 133 0.67 -4.09 -11.96
N ASN A 134 0.10 -4.10 -13.17
CA ASN A 134 0.54 -4.99 -14.25
C ASN A 134 2.00 -4.70 -14.66
N SER A 135 2.41 -3.43 -14.70
CA SER A 135 3.79 -3.04 -14.99
C SER A 135 4.75 -3.50 -13.89
N VAL A 136 4.41 -3.28 -12.62
CA VAL A 136 5.22 -3.75 -11.48
C VAL A 136 5.32 -5.28 -11.48
N ARG A 137 4.20 -5.99 -11.58
CA ARG A 137 4.15 -7.46 -11.61
C ARG A 137 4.98 -8.05 -12.75
N LYS A 138 4.93 -7.43 -13.94
CA LYS A 138 5.78 -7.82 -15.09
C LYS A 138 7.27 -7.72 -14.74
N GLY A 139 7.67 -6.67 -14.03
CA GLY A 139 9.06 -6.44 -13.64
C GLY A 139 9.59 -7.37 -12.54
N VAL A 140 8.69 -8.09 -11.84
CA VAL A 140 9.02 -9.03 -10.75
C VAL A 140 8.46 -10.44 -11.00
N LYS A 141 8.13 -10.77 -12.25
CA LYS A 141 7.52 -12.06 -12.61
C LYS A 141 8.33 -13.29 -12.19
N ASP A 142 9.65 -13.14 -12.11
CA ASP A 142 10.61 -14.15 -11.67
C ASP A 142 10.51 -14.49 -10.17
N LEU A 143 9.83 -13.64 -9.40
CA LEU A 143 9.61 -13.85 -7.95
C LEU A 143 8.33 -14.63 -7.63
N ASN A 144 7.53 -14.98 -8.65
CA ASN A 144 6.34 -15.84 -8.56
C ASN A 144 5.30 -15.39 -7.51
N PHE A 145 5.09 -14.08 -7.38
CA PHE A 145 4.03 -13.58 -6.51
C PHE A 145 2.65 -14.01 -6.99
N ARG A 146 1.81 -14.43 -6.06
CA ARG A 146 0.38 -14.58 -6.28
C ARG A 146 -0.31 -13.22 -6.25
N LYS A 147 -1.35 -13.06 -7.06
CA LYS A 147 -2.19 -11.86 -7.12
C LYS A 147 -3.38 -11.96 -6.16
N LEU A 148 -3.94 -13.16 -6.06
CA LEU A 148 -5.15 -13.45 -5.29
C LEU A 148 -4.94 -14.72 -4.47
N PRO A 149 -5.67 -14.90 -3.36
CA PRO A 149 -5.76 -16.20 -2.69
C PRO A 149 -6.42 -17.25 -3.60
N ASP A 150 -6.11 -18.49 -3.34
CA ASP A 150 -6.70 -19.66 -4.04
C ASP A 150 -8.16 -19.84 -3.65
#